data_8879d61b948686b783dbe2727ad849d6
#
_entry.id   8879d61b948686b783dbe2727ad849d6
#
_cell.length_a   1.000
_cell.length_b   1.000
_cell.length_c   1.000
_cell.angle_alpha   90.00
_cell.angle_beta   90.00
_cell.angle_gamma   90.00
#
_symmetry.space_group_name_H-M   'P 1'
#
loop_
_entity.id
_entity.type
_entity.pdbx_description
1 polymer ?
#
loop_
_entity_poly.entity_id
_entity_poly.type
_entity_poly.pdbx_seq_one_letter_code
_entity_poly.pdbx_strand_id
1 'polypeptide(L)'
;DALPIYYAQKRIDAAKAKLAPTAEELYPNMKFVENKFISQLEVNRQLMDFISNQKRTWENDEDFVKGLFEKIVASDIYKEYMASSENSYEADRELWRKLYKTFIFNNEELDILLEDQSLYWNDDKEIVDTFVLKTIKRFDEKNGANQPLLPEFKDDEDQEFARRLFRRAILNCDYYRHLISENTRNWDLDRVAFMDVVIMQCALAEILSFPNIPVSVSLNEYVDIAKVYSTAKSGSFVNGTLDGIVKELKKEGKLSKN
;
A
#
# COMPACT_ATOMS: atom_id res chain seq x y z
N ASP A 1 -14.62 5.17 -0.72
CA ASP A 1 -15.97 5.57 -0.31
C ASP A 1 -15.95 6.96 0.32
N ALA A 2 -16.80 7.85 -0.18
CA ALA A 2 -17.02 9.17 0.40
C ALA A 2 -17.88 9.12 1.69
N LEU A 3 -17.75 8.05 2.49
CA LEU A 3 -18.56 7.82 3.70
C LEU A 3 -18.53 8.98 4.70
N PRO A 4 -17.38 9.65 4.98
CA PRO A 4 -17.41 10.84 5.83
C PRO A 4 -18.27 11.97 5.27
N ILE A 5 -18.31 12.16 3.95
CA ILE A 5 -19.19 13.12 3.28
C ILE A 5 -20.66 12.69 3.44
N TYR A 6 -20.97 11.42 3.25
CA TYR A 6 -22.32 10.87 3.47
C TYR A 6 -22.82 11.12 4.90
N TYR A 7 -21.99 10.86 5.92
CA TYR A 7 -22.37 11.12 7.31
C TYR A 7 -22.52 12.62 7.60
N ALA A 8 -21.67 13.47 7.00
CA ALA A 8 -21.82 14.92 7.12
C ALA A 8 -23.16 15.39 6.52
N GLN A 9 -23.50 14.93 5.33
CA GLN A 9 -24.79 15.25 4.68
C GLN A 9 -25.97 14.76 5.52
N LYS A 10 -25.95 13.51 5.99
CA LYS A 10 -26.99 12.94 6.84
C LYS A 10 -27.19 13.74 8.14
N ARG A 11 -26.09 14.22 8.74
CA ARG A 11 -26.15 15.07 9.95
C ARG A 11 -26.80 16.42 9.65
N ILE A 12 -26.48 17.04 8.51
CA ILE A 12 -27.09 18.28 8.04
C ILE A 12 -28.59 18.08 7.80
N ASP A 13 -28.97 17.03 7.10
CA ASP A 13 -30.37 16.73 6.79
C ASP A 13 -31.20 16.48 8.06
N ALA A 14 -30.64 15.73 9.02
CA ALA A 14 -31.27 15.52 10.32
C ALA A 14 -31.42 16.81 11.12
N ALA A 15 -30.46 17.73 11.07
CA ALA A 15 -30.53 19.04 11.73
C ALA A 15 -31.63 19.93 11.13
N LYS A 16 -31.74 19.98 9.79
CA LYS A 16 -32.79 20.70 9.07
C LYS A 16 -34.19 20.15 9.33
N ALA A 17 -34.31 18.84 9.57
CA ALA A 17 -35.60 18.17 9.80
C ALA A 17 -36.14 18.32 11.22
N LYS A 18 -35.46 18.99 12.14
CA LYS A 18 -35.96 19.25 13.50
C LYS A 18 -37.23 20.10 13.47
N LEU A 19 -38.07 19.94 14.49
CA LEU A 19 -39.31 20.75 14.64
C LEU A 19 -39.05 22.25 14.73
N ALA A 20 -37.92 22.67 15.27
CA ALA A 20 -37.50 24.06 15.39
C ALA A 20 -36.00 24.16 15.12
N PRO A 21 -35.54 24.10 13.85
CA PRO A 21 -34.15 24.24 13.50
C PRO A 21 -33.68 25.68 13.74
N THR A 22 -32.43 25.83 14.15
CA THR A 22 -31.78 27.15 14.26
C THR A 22 -31.47 27.72 12.87
N ALA A 23 -31.15 28.99 12.77
CA ALA A 23 -30.74 29.61 11.51
C ALA A 23 -29.47 28.94 10.93
N GLU A 24 -28.51 28.54 11.77
CA GLU A 24 -27.32 27.81 11.38
C GLU A 24 -27.61 26.38 10.87
N GLU A 25 -28.62 25.72 11.44
CA GLU A 25 -29.09 24.40 10.99
C GLU A 25 -29.86 24.47 9.67
N LEU A 26 -30.56 25.58 9.40
CA LEU A 26 -31.25 25.81 8.12
C LEU A 26 -30.27 26.17 6.99
N TYR A 27 -29.22 26.93 7.32
CA TYR A 27 -28.20 27.41 6.38
C TYR A 27 -26.80 26.94 6.81
N PRO A 28 -26.53 25.61 6.81
CA PRO A 28 -25.28 25.08 7.26
C PRO A 28 -24.12 25.45 6.31
N ASN A 29 -22.92 25.44 6.83
CA ASN A 29 -21.74 25.50 5.99
C ASN A 29 -21.56 24.18 5.22
N MET A 30 -21.73 24.21 3.90
CA MET A 30 -21.69 23.05 3.03
C MET A 30 -20.27 22.71 2.55
N LYS A 31 -19.25 23.49 2.91
CA LYS A 31 -17.89 23.41 2.38
C LYS A 31 -17.29 22.01 2.40
N PHE A 32 -17.51 21.24 3.48
CA PHE A 32 -17.02 19.86 3.57
C PHE A 32 -17.78 18.89 2.66
N VAL A 33 -19.10 19.05 2.56
CA VAL A 33 -19.96 18.20 1.72
C VAL A 33 -19.75 18.48 0.23
N GLU A 34 -19.54 19.76 -0.12
CA GLU A 34 -19.29 20.24 -1.50
C GLU A 34 -17.80 20.17 -1.88
N ASN A 35 -17.03 19.34 -1.20
CA ASN A 35 -15.58 19.19 -1.43
C ASN A 35 -15.29 18.75 -2.86
N LYS A 36 -14.57 19.57 -3.63
CA LYS A 36 -14.32 19.37 -5.05
C LYS A 36 -13.39 18.18 -5.33
N PHE A 37 -12.45 17.91 -4.42
CA PHE A 37 -11.56 16.78 -4.56
C PHE A 37 -12.31 15.44 -4.44
N ILE A 38 -13.25 15.33 -3.48
CA ILE A 38 -14.11 14.15 -3.35
C ILE A 38 -15.02 14.01 -4.57
N SER A 39 -15.64 15.09 -5.01
CA SER A 39 -16.48 15.07 -6.23
C SER A 39 -15.68 14.56 -7.44
N GLN A 40 -14.39 14.91 -7.56
CA GLN A 40 -13.53 14.38 -8.62
C GLN A 40 -13.24 12.88 -8.44
N LEU A 41 -13.02 12.40 -7.20
CA LEU A 41 -12.84 10.97 -6.93
C LEU A 41 -14.08 10.16 -7.30
N GLU A 42 -15.28 10.65 -6.99
CA GLU A 42 -16.55 9.99 -7.28
C GLU A 42 -16.85 9.83 -8.76
N VAL A 43 -16.25 10.65 -9.62
CA VAL A 43 -16.40 10.55 -11.08
C VAL A 43 -15.15 10.00 -11.77
N ASN A 44 -14.09 9.67 -11.04
CA ASN A 44 -12.86 9.16 -11.62
C ASN A 44 -13.09 7.79 -12.25
N ARG A 45 -12.85 7.68 -13.57
CA ARG A 45 -13.19 6.47 -14.35
C ARG A 45 -12.43 5.24 -13.87
N GLN A 46 -11.11 5.35 -13.64
CA GLN A 46 -10.30 4.21 -13.21
C GLN A 46 -10.74 3.70 -11.84
N LEU A 47 -11.02 4.64 -10.91
CA LEU A 47 -11.47 4.30 -9.57
C LEU A 47 -12.87 3.67 -9.60
N MET A 48 -13.80 4.21 -10.39
CA MET A 48 -15.16 3.68 -10.51
C MET A 48 -15.17 2.30 -11.18
N ASP A 49 -14.37 2.09 -12.22
CA ASP A 49 -14.22 0.76 -12.85
C ASP A 49 -13.68 -0.26 -11.85
N PHE A 50 -12.68 0.12 -11.03
CA PHE A 50 -12.14 -0.74 -9.98
C PHE A 50 -13.21 -1.09 -8.93
N ILE A 51 -13.89 -0.08 -8.37
CA ILE A 51 -14.91 -0.25 -7.33
C ILE A 51 -16.07 -1.12 -7.84
N SER A 52 -16.53 -0.93 -9.08
CA SER A 52 -17.64 -1.70 -9.66
C SER A 52 -17.36 -3.21 -9.75
N ASN A 53 -16.08 -3.57 -9.82
CA ASN A 53 -15.64 -4.97 -9.87
C ASN A 53 -15.31 -5.55 -8.49
N GLN A 54 -15.36 -4.75 -7.42
CA GLN A 54 -15.11 -5.20 -6.05
C GLN A 54 -16.43 -5.55 -5.35
N LYS A 55 -16.38 -6.62 -4.56
CA LYS A 55 -17.51 -7.04 -3.72
C LYS A 55 -17.39 -6.57 -2.27
N ARG A 56 -16.29 -5.91 -1.92
CA ARG A 56 -16.01 -5.47 -0.56
C ARG A 56 -16.58 -4.08 -0.35
N THR A 57 -17.30 -3.89 0.75
CA THR A 57 -17.85 -2.61 1.19
C THR A 57 -17.54 -2.43 2.66
N TRP A 58 -17.72 -1.21 3.19
CA TRP A 58 -17.61 -0.88 4.61
C TRP A 58 -18.92 -1.10 5.37
N GLU A 59 -19.90 -1.77 4.77
CA GLU A 59 -21.23 -2.00 5.38
C GLU A 59 -21.15 -2.81 6.69
N ASN A 60 -20.18 -3.71 6.79
CA ASN A 60 -19.98 -4.51 7.99
C ASN A 60 -19.20 -3.76 9.10
N ASP A 61 -18.56 -2.65 8.77
CA ASP A 61 -17.68 -1.87 9.66
C ASP A 61 -18.25 -0.46 9.88
N GLU A 62 -19.57 -0.31 9.85
CA GLU A 62 -20.25 0.99 9.94
C GLU A 62 -19.91 1.75 11.22
N ASP A 63 -19.74 1.06 12.34
CA ASP A 63 -19.39 1.69 13.62
C ASP A 63 -17.98 2.27 13.60
N PHE A 64 -17.01 1.59 12.97
CA PHE A 64 -15.68 2.14 12.74
C PHE A 64 -15.72 3.41 11.91
N VAL A 65 -16.46 3.40 10.80
CA VAL A 65 -16.56 4.57 9.90
C VAL A 65 -17.26 5.74 10.58
N LYS A 66 -18.29 5.50 11.38
CA LYS A 66 -18.95 6.54 12.20
C LYS A 66 -17.99 7.12 13.24
N GLY A 67 -17.27 6.25 13.96
CA GLY A 67 -16.27 6.65 14.95
C GLY A 67 -15.16 7.50 14.33
N LEU A 68 -14.68 7.11 13.14
CA LEU A 68 -13.70 7.86 12.36
C LEU A 68 -14.25 9.26 11.98
N PHE A 69 -15.50 9.32 11.50
CA PHE A 69 -16.15 10.59 11.16
C PHE A 69 -16.25 11.54 12.36
N GLU A 70 -16.63 11.04 13.53
CA GLU A 70 -16.70 11.88 14.73
C GLU A 70 -15.32 12.37 15.17
N LYS A 71 -14.28 11.54 15.06
CA LYS A 71 -12.88 11.96 15.30
C LYS A 71 -12.45 13.07 14.31
N ILE A 72 -12.82 12.95 13.04
CA ILE A 72 -12.55 13.96 12.00
C ILE A 72 -13.20 15.30 12.35
N VAL A 73 -14.50 15.30 12.62
CA VAL A 73 -15.29 16.52 12.91
C VAL A 73 -14.80 17.22 14.19
N ALA A 74 -14.35 16.47 15.18
CA ALA A 74 -13.80 17.00 16.42
C ALA A 74 -12.38 17.61 16.27
N SER A 75 -11.67 17.28 15.18
CA SER A 75 -10.28 17.68 14.97
C SER A 75 -10.12 19.16 14.63
N ASP A 76 -8.95 19.71 14.99
CA ASP A 76 -8.58 21.07 14.59
C ASP A 76 -8.41 21.20 13.07
N ILE A 77 -7.95 20.15 12.39
CA ILE A 77 -7.83 20.11 10.93
C ILE A 77 -9.17 20.42 10.26
N TYR A 78 -10.24 19.77 10.71
CA TYR A 78 -11.59 20.00 10.19
C TYR A 78 -12.11 21.39 10.56
N LYS A 79 -11.96 21.82 11.82
CA LYS A 79 -12.43 23.13 12.29
C LYS A 79 -11.74 24.28 11.56
N GLU A 80 -10.43 24.24 11.39
CA GLU A 80 -9.67 25.23 10.64
C GLU A 80 -10.10 25.28 9.17
N TYR A 81 -10.30 24.12 8.53
CA TYR A 81 -10.80 24.07 7.16
C TYR A 81 -12.19 24.71 7.03
N MET A 82 -13.12 24.37 7.94
CA MET A 82 -14.48 24.92 7.92
C MET A 82 -14.53 26.42 8.21
N ALA A 83 -13.62 26.93 9.03
CA ALA A 83 -13.50 28.36 9.37
C ALA A 83 -12.79 29.19 8.29
N SER A 84 -11.99 28.55 7.43
CA SER A 84 -11.23 29.21 6.38
C SER A 84 -12.16 29.75 5.28
N SER A 85 -11.90 30.96 4.83
CA SER A 85 -12.58 31.55 3.65
C SER A 85 -12.05 31.04 2.32
N GLU A 86 -10.95 30.29 2.33
CA GLU A 86 -10.38 29.68 1.13
C GLU A 86 -11.31 28.55 0.63
N ASN A 87 -11.73 28.65 -0.62
CA ASN A 87 -12.60 27.66 -1.28
C ASN A 87 -11.98 27.25 -2.62
N SER A 88 -10.81 26.61 -2.55
CA SER A 88 -10.05 26.13 -3.70
C SER A 88 -10.01 24.60 -3.72
N TYR A 89 -9.81 24.04 -4.92
CA TYR A 89 -9.57 22.61 -5.09
C TYR A 89 -8.33 22.14 -4.30
N GLU A 90 -7.29 22.97 -4.27
CA GLU A 90 -6.05 22.69 -3.54
C GLU A 90 -6.28 22.59 -2.04
N ALA A 91 -7.10 23.48 -1.47
CA ALA A 91 -7.48 23.43 -0.05
C ALA A 91 -8.29 22.16 0.26
N ASP A 92 -9.21 21.80 -0.63
CA ASP A 92 -10.03 20.59 -0.52
C ASP A 92 -9.18 19.32 -0.55
N ARG A 93 -8.26 19.23 -1.52
CA ARG A 93 -7.32 18.10 -1.65
C ARG A 93 -6.37 18.00 -0.46
N GLU A 94 -5.84 19.14 0.01
CA GLU A 94 -4.91 19.16 1.16
C GLU A 94 -5.61 18.79 2.47
N LEU A 95 -6.89 19.14 2.64
CA LEU A 95 -7.70 18.64 3.75
C LEU A 95 -7.67 17.11 3.79
N TRP A 96 -8.05 16.45 2.69
CA TRP A 96 -8.11 14.99 2.64
C TRP A 96 -6.75 14.34 2.80
N ARG A 97 -5.69 14.96 2.28
CA ARG A 97 -4.32 14.49 2.52
C ARG A 97 -3.95 14.53 4.00
N LYS A 98 -4.30 15.60 4.71
CA LYS A 98 -4.07 15.75 6.16
C LYS A 98 -4.93 14.76 6.96
N LEU A 99 -6.21 14.64 6.62
CA LEU A 99 -7.12 13.71 7.28
C LEU A 99 -6.64 12.25 7.11
N TYR A 100 -6.26 11.86 5.90
CA TYR A 100 -5.70 10.53 5.65
C TYR A 100 -4.45 10.27 6.50
N LYS A 101 -3.50 11.21 6.48
CA LYS A 101 -2.26 11.08 7.24
C LYS A 101 -2.49 10.99 8.76
N THR A 102 -3.52 11.68 9.28
CA THR A 102 -3.76 11.76 10.73
C THR A 102 -4.63 10.63 11.25
N PHE A 103 -5.61 10.19 10.47
CA PHE A 103 -6.66 9.29 10.96
C PHE A 103 -6.66 7.89 10.31
N ILE A 104 -5.98 7.71 9.17
CA ILE A 104 -5.93 6.44 8.43
C ILE A 104 -4.53 5.84 8.50
N PHE A 105 -3.50 6.63 8.19
CA PHE A 105 -2.11 6.22 8.31
C PHE A 105 -1.79 5.90 9.78
N ASN A 106 -1.23 4.73 10.07
CA ASN A 106 -0.92 4.25 11.43
C ASN A 106 -2.15 4.21 12.38
N ASN A 107 -3.30 3.79 11.87
CA ASN A 107 -4.51 3.60 12.69
C ASN A 107 -4.62 2.14 13.11
N GLU A 108 -4.29 1.86 14.39
CA GLU A 108 -4.28 0.50 14.95
C GLU A 108 -5.66 -0.20 14.86
N GLU A 109 -6.77 0.54 15.00
CA GLU A 109 -8.11 -0.01 14.88
C GLU A 109 -8.40 -0.45 13.44
N LEU A 110 -7.95 0.34 12.45
CA LEU A 110 -8.02 -0.02 11.04
C LEU A 110 -7.10 -1.21 10.71
N ASP A 111 -5.91 -1.24 11.30
CA ASP A 111 -4.93 -2.31 11.08
C ASP A 111 -5.54 -3.67 11.50
N ILE A 112 -6.19 -3.73 12.65
CA ILE A 112 -6.91 -4.93 13.14
C ILE A 112 -8.03 -5.33 12.16
N LEU A 113 -8.86 -4.39 11.71
CA LEU A 113 -9.95 -4.68 10.77
C LEU A 113 -9.43 -5.19 9.42
N LEU A 114 -8.31 -4.66 8.95
CA LEU A 114 -7.70 -5.10 7.71
C LEU A 114 -7.04 -6.47 7.84
N GLU A 115 -6.38 -6.75 8.96
CA GLU A 115 -5.79 -8.07 9.26
C GLU A 115 -6.86 -9.17 9.29
N ASP A 116 -8.02 -8.91 9.90
CA ASP A 116 -9.17 -9.82 9.89
C ASP A 116 -9.68 -10.13 8.48
N GLN A 117 -9.52 -9.20 7.55
CA GLN A 117 -9.88 -9.40 6.15
C GLN A 117 -8.81 -10.16 5.36
N SER A 118 -7.53 -9.89 5.60
CA SER A 118 -6.41 -10.51 4.92
C SER A 118 -5.08 -10.24 5.63
N LEU A 119 -4.31 -11.30 5.90
CA LEU A 119 -2.98 -11.20 6.49
C LEU A 119 -1.97 -10.40 5.64
N TYR A 120 -2.21 -10.24 4.35
CA TYR A 120 -1.35 -9.42 3.48
C TYR A 120 -1.29 -7.94 3.90
N TRP A 121 -2.33 -7.44 4.58
CA TRP A 121 -2.34 -6.08 5.08
C TRP A 121 -1.27 -5.78 6.14
N ASN A 122 -0.78 -6.80 6.85
CA ASN A 122 0.28 -6.63 7.85
C ASN A 122 1.59 -6.13 7.22
N ASP A 123 1.88 -6.54 5.98
CA ASP A 123 3.09 -6.18 5.28
C ASP A 123 2.87 -5.05 4.26
N ASP A 124 1.70 -5.00 3.63
CA ASP A 124 1.46 -4.13 2.48
C ASP A 124 0.88 -2.75 2.85
N LYS A 125 0.23 -2.62 4.03
CA LYS A 125 -0.51 -1.40 4.40
C LYS A 125 0.35 -0.14 4.36
N GLU A 126 1.55 -0.14 4.90
CA GLU A 126 2.43 1.05 4.92
C GLU A 126 2.79 1.50 3.50
N ILE A 127 3.02 0.55 2.61
CA ILE A 127 3.31 0.83 1.20
C ILE A 127 2.07 1.42 0.54
N VAL A 128 0.89 0.81 0.74
CA VAL A 128 -0.39 1.28 0.20
C VAL A 128 -0.69 2.70 0.70
N ASP A 129 -0.56 2.97 1.99
CA ASP A 129 -0.78 4.29 2.59
C ASP A 129 0.13 5.36 1.94
N THR A 130 1.39 5.01 1.71
CA THR A 130 2.35 5.88 1.02
C THR A 130 1.89 6.18 -0.41
N PHE A 131 1.41 5.17 -1.14
CA PHE A 131 0.91 5.35 -2.51
C PHE A 131 -0.39 6.15 -2.54
N VAL A 132 -1.30 5.97 -1.58
CA VAL A 132 -2.52 6.78 -1.47
C VAL A 132 -2.16 8.25 -1.26
N LEU A 133 -1.26 8.59 -0.34
CA LEU A 133 -0.82 9.96 -0.12
C LEU A 133 -0.15 10.58 -1.35
N LYS A 134 0.65 9.81 -2.09
CA LYS A 134 1.24 10.24 -3.38
C LYS A 134 0.15 10.47 -4.44
N THR A 135 -0.84 9.59 -4.50
CA THR A 135 -1.97 9.71 -5.43
C THR A 135 -2.76 10.99 -5.15
N ILE A 136 -3.18 11.22 -3.90
CA ILE A 136 -3.89 12.45 -3.50
C ILE A 136 -3.09 13.69 -3.94
N LYS A 137 -1.78 13.72 -3.69
CA LYS A 137 -0.91 14.86 -4.05
C LYS A 137 -0.86 15.12 -5.56
N ARG A 138 -1.00 14.08 -6.39
CA ARG A 138 -0.92 14.19 -7.87
C ARG A 138 -2.23 14.55 -8.55
N PHE A 139 -3.33 14.52 -7.83
CA PHE A 139 -4.62 14.91 -8.39
C PHE A 139 -4.60 16.39 -8.79
N ASP A 140 -5.12 16.67 -9.99
CA ASP A 140 -5.28 18.00 -10.56
C ASP A 140 -6.73 18.15 -11.05
N GLU A 141 -7.41 19.22 -10.65
CA GLU A 141 -8.79 19.52 -11.04
C GLU A 141 -8.99 19.50 -12.56
N LYS A 142 -7.97 19.96 -13.31
CA LYS A 142 -8.01 20.04 -14.78
C LYS A 142 -8.20 18.70 -15.47
N ASN A 143 -7.78 17.62 -14.84
CA ASN A 143 -7.91 16.28 -15.42
C ASN A 143 -9.32 15.69 -15.24
N GLY A 144 -10.16 16.26 -14.38
CA GLY A 144 -11.53 15.82 -14.14
C GLY A 144 -11.64 14.33 -13.90
N ALA A 145 -12.60 13.67 -14.55
CA ALA A 145 -12.85 12.24 -14.45
C ALA A 145 -11.72 11.36 -15.05
N ASN A 146 -10.83 11.92 -15.83
CA ASN A 146 -9.72 11.21 -16.47
C ASN A 146 -8.39 11.35 -15.71
N GLN A 147 -8.40 11.88 -14.48
CA GLN A 147 -7.21 11.93 -13.64
C GLN A 147 -6.60 10.53 -13.52
N PRO A 148 -5.35 10.31 -13.97
CA PRO A 148 -4.73 9.00 -13.84
C PRO A 148 -4.38 8.70 -12.37
N LEU A 149 -4.63 7.47 -11.95
CA LEU A 149 -4.12 6.93 -10.69
C LEU A 149 -2.63 6.58 -10.84
N LEU A 150 -1.95 6.31 -9.73
CA LEU A 150 -0.60 5.78 -9.79
C LEU A 150 -0.63 4.41 -10.48
N PRO A 151 0.25 4.17 -11.45
CA PRO A 151 0.32 2.87 -12.09
C PRO A 151 0.85 1.83 -11.09
N GLU A 152 0.40 0.58 -11.25
CA GLU A 152 0.88 -0.56 -10.47
C GLU A 152 2.38 -0.81 -10.70
N PHE A 153 2.82 -0.68 -11.94
CA PHE A 153 4.22 -0.78 -12.34
C PHE A 153 4.70 0.55 -12.92
N LYS A 154 5.98 0.83 -12.80
CA LYS A 154 6.60 2.03 -13.38
C LYS A 154 6.50 2.01 -14.91
N ASP A 155 6.75 0.85 -15.51
CA ASP A 155 6.70 0.59 -16.95
C ASP A 155 6.47 -0.90 -17.24
N ASP A 156 6.38 -1.24 -18.53
CA ASP A 156 6.17 -2.62 -18.98
C ASP A 156 7.36 -3.54 -18.66
N GLU A 157 8.58 -2.98 -18.54
CA GLU A 157 9.78 -3.76 -18.19
C GLU A 157 9.71 -4.24 -16.74
N ASP A 158 9.25 -3.40 -15.82
CA ASP A 158 9.03 -3.78 -14.43
C ASP A 158 7.96 -4.88 -14.31
N GLN A 159 6.88 -4.77 -15.08
CA GLN A 159 5.84 -5.80 -15.09
C GLN A 159 6.36 -7.14 -15.61
N GLU A 160 7.11 -7.12 -16.70
CA GLU A 160 7.70 -8.34 -17.26
C GLU A 160 8.78 -8.92 -16.35
N PHE A 161 9.58 -8.07 -15.71
CA PHE A 161 10.55 -8.47 -14.69
C PHE A 161 9.86 -9.25 -13.56
N ALA A 162 8.80 -8.69 -12.97
CA ALA A 162 8.05 -9.33 -11.88
C ALA A 162 7.47 -10.69 -12.29
N ARG A 163 6.82 -10.76 -13.46
CA ARG A 163 6.25 -12.01 -14.00
C ARG A 163 7.32 -13.08 -14.24
N ARG A 164 8.42 -12.68 -14.83
CA ARG A 164 9.53 -13.59 -15.15
C ARG A 164 10.21 -14.08 -13.88
N LEU A 165 10.46 -13.19 -12.92
CA LEU A 165 11.05 -13.54 -11.61
C LEU A 165 10.18 -14.56 -10.88
N PHE A 166 8.90 -14.25 -10.71
CA PHE A 166 7.93 -15.13 -10.05
C PHE A 166 7.90 -16.51 -10.70
N ARG A 167 7.77 -16.57 -12.04
CA ARG A 167 7.77 -17.83 -12.78
C ARG A 167 9.06 -18.62 -12.59
N ARG A 168 10.22 -17.96 -12.61
CA ARG A 168 11.51 -18.62 -12.41
C ARG A 168 11.69 -19.13 -11.00
N ALA A 169 11.27 -18.37 -9.99
CA ALA A 169 11.31 -18.78 -8.60
C ALA A 169 10.50 -20.07 -8.34
N ILE A 170 9.29 -20.16 -8.94
CA ILE A 170 8.43 -21.35 -8.79
C ILE A 170 8.96 -22.56 -9.58
N LEU A 171 9.24 -22.37 -10.87
CA LEU A 171 9.61 -23.48 -11.74
C LEU A 171 10.94 -24.13 -11.39
N ASN A 172 11.85 -23.43 -10.74
CA ASN A 172 13.15 -23.95 -10.33
C ASN A 172 13.29 -24.06 -8.79
N CYS A 173 12.19 -24.05 -8.08
CA CYS A 173 12.13 -24.09 -6.63
C CYS A 173 13.01 -25.20 -6.03
N ASP A 174 12.88 -26.43 -6.53
CA ASP A 174 13.65 -27.58 -6.02
C ASP A 174 15.15 -27.41 -6.22
N TYR A 175 15.56 -26.90 -7.37
CA TYR A 175 16.97 -26.60 -7.64
C TYR A 175 17.54 -25.54 -6.72
N TYR A 176 16.80 -24.46 -6.49
CA TYR A 176 17.24 -23.39 -5.59
C TYR A 176 17.29 -23.87 -4.13
N ARG A 177 16.30 -24.63 -3.69
CA ARG A 177 16.32 -25.27 -2.35
C ARG A 177 17.50 -26.20 -2.17
N HIS A 178 17.86 -26.95 -3.19
CA HIS A 178 19.05 -27.82 -3.16
C HIS A 178 20.33 -26.98 -3.00
N LEU A 179 20.52 -25.91 -3.76
CA LEU A 179 21.67 -25.01 -3.62
C LEU A 179 21.76 -24.40 -2.21
N ILE A 180 20.62 -23.97 -1.65
CA ILE A 180 20.55 -23.43 -0.30
C ILE A 180 20.95 -24.49 0.71
N SER A 181 20.40 -25.71 0.60
CA SER A 181 20.69 -26.84 1.51
C SER A 181 22.17 -27.22 1.51
N GLU A 182 22.81 -27.26 0.36
CA GLU A 182 24.26 -27.59 0.28
C GLU A 182 25.14 -26.50 0.93
N ASN A 183 24.71 -25.25 0.89
CA ASN A 183 25.46 -24.15 1.48
C ASN A 183 25.11 -23.85 2.94
N THR A 184 24.10 -24.53 3.49
CA THR A 184 23.70 -24.44 4.90
C THR A 184 24.08 -25.70 5.70
N ARG A 185 25.24 -26.30 5.43
CA ARG A 185 25.71 -27.61 5.91
C ARG A 185 25.58 -27.89 7.41
N ASN A 186 25.43 -26.88 8.25
CA ASN A 186 25.23 -26.99 9.69
C ASN A 186 23.79 -26.78 10.14
N TRP A 187 22.85 -26.56 9.21
CA TRP A 187 21.46 -26.23 9.49
C TRP A 187 20.55 -27.07 8.59
N ASP A 188 19.67 -27.81 9.19
CA ASP A 188 18.55 -28.41 8.48
C ASP A 188 17.66 -27.30 7.94
N LEU A 189 17.27 -27.34 6.66
CA LEU A 189 16.39 -26.33 6.05
C LEU A 189 15.08 -26.18 6.83
N ASP A 190 14.61 -27.21 7.50
CA ASP A 190 13.42 -27.19 8.34
C ASP A 190 13.59 -26.30 9.60
N ARG A 191 14.83 -25.91 9.92
CA ARG A 191 15.15 -24.97 11.00
C ARG A 191 15.42 -23.54 10.54
N VAL A 192 15.53 -23.33 9.23
CA VAL A 192 15.67 -22.01 8.64
C VAL A 192 14.31 -21.34 8.59
N ALA A 193 14.24 -20.05 8.89
CA ALA A 193 13.00 -19.29 8.77
C ALA A 193 12.44 -19.42 7.34
N PHE A 194 11.16 -19.75 7.22
CA PHE A 194 10.51 -19.98 5.93
C PHE A 194 10.71 -18.79 4.97
N MET A 195 10.60 -17.56 5.49
CA MET A 195 10.83 -16.36 4.69
C MET A 195 12.26 -16.25 4.17
N ASP A 196 13.27 -16.64 4.95
CA ASP A 196 14.66 -16.65 4.48
C ASP A 196 14.83 -17.57 3.27
N VAL A 197 14.21 -18.75 3.29
CA VAL A 197 14.23 -19.69 2.17
C VAL A 197 13.56 -19.09 0.94
N VAL A 198 12.39 -18.49 1.08
CA VAL A 198 11.64 -17.85 -0.02
C VAL A 198 12.45 -16.69 -0.62
N ILE A 199 13.01 -15.83 0.23
CA ILE A 199 13.84 -14.70 -0.19
C ILE A 199 15.07 -15.17 -0.97
N MET A 200 15.78 -16.20 -0.47
CA MET A 200 16.93 -16.76 -1.16
C MET A 200 16.55 -17.44 -2.49
N GLN A 201 15.39 -18.08 -2.57
CA GLN A 201 14.87 -18.64 -3.83
C GLN A 201 14.63 -17.55 -4.87
N CYS A 202 14.00 -16.43 -4.47
CA CYS A 202 13.80 -15.28 -5.35
C CYS A 202 15.15 -14.66 -5.79
N ALA A 203 16.09 -14.51 -4.86
CA ALA A 203 17.44 -14.02 -5.16
C ALA A 203 18.16 -14.89 -6.19
N LEU A 204 18.13 -16.22 -6.02
CA LEU A 204 18.74 -17.15 -6.95
C LEU A 204 18.05 -17.15 -8.31
N ALA A 205 16.71 -17.00 -8.33
CA ALA A 205 15.96 -16.86 -9.56
C ALA A 205 16.41 -15.62 -10.35
N GLU A 206 16.61 -14.50 -9.67
CA GLU A 206 17.11 -13.26 -10.28
C GLU A 206 18.57 -13.40 -10.73
N ILE A 207 19.45 -13.84 -9.82
CA ILE A 207 20.87 -14.00 -10.11
C ILE A 207 21.09 -14.89 -11.34
N LEU A 208 20.35 -15.98 -11.47
CA LEU A 208 20.54 -16.95 -12.56
C LEU A 208 19.78 -16.64 -13.84
N SER A 209 18.73 -15.83 -13.78
CA SER A 209 17.85 -15.60 -14.94
C SER A 209 17.92 -14.19 -15.55
N PHE A 210 18.57 -13.23 -14.87
CA PHE A 210 18.66 -11.85 -15.33
C PHE A 210 20.12 -11.43 -15.50
N PRO A 211 20.72 -11.66 -16.67
CA PRO A 211 22.15 -11.41 -16.91
C PRO A 211 22.54 -9.94 -16.81
N ASN A 212 21.58 -9.04 -17.02
CA ASN A 212 21.85 -7.58 -16.99
C ASN A 212 21.85 -6.99 -15.57
N ILE A 213 21.42 -7.74 -14.55
CA ILE A 213 21.45 -7.30 -13.16
C ILE A 213 22.75 -7.81 -12.52
N PRO A 214 23.64 -6.94 -12.03
CA PRO A 214 24.87 -7.37 -11.35
C PRO A 214 24.53 -8.19 -10.09
N VAL A 215 25.36 -9.21 -9.81
CA VAL A 215 25.17 -10.06 -8.61
C VAL A 215 25.15 -9.25 -7.33
N SER A 216 26.02 -8.26 -7.22
CA SER A 216 26.09 -7.39 -6.03
C SER A 216 24.82 -6.58 -5.79
N VAL A 217 24.12 -6.19 -6.85
CA VAL A 217 22.81 -5.51 -6.74
C VAL A 217 21.78 -6.49 -6.18
N SER A 218 21.63 -7.66 -6.80
CA SER A 218 20.71 -8.69 -6.30
C SER A 218 20.99 -9.04 -4.84
N LEU A 219 22.25 -9.25 -4.46
CA LEU A 219 22.60 -9.57 -3.07
C LEU A 219 22.15 -8.48 -2.10
N ASN A 220 22.41 -7.21 -2.40
CA ASN A 220 22.04 -6.11 -1.54
C ASN A 220 20.52 -5.98 -1.38
N GLU A 221 19.77 -6.03 -2.48
CA GLU A 221 18.31 -5.92 -2.47
C GLU A 221 17.66 -7.04 -1.64
N TYR A 222 18.06 -8.31 -1.85
CA TYR A 222 17.46 -9.41 -1.10
C TYR A 222 17.91 -9.47 0.36
N VAL A 223 19.10 -8.95 0.70
CA VAL A 223 19.50 -8.74 2.11
C VAL A 223 18.64 -7.69 2.78
N ASP A 224 18.32 -6.60 2.09
CA ASP A 224 17.45 -5.55 2.63
C ASP A 224 15.99 -6.04 2.75
N ILE A 225 15.49 -6.82 1.80
CA ILE A 225 14.21 -7.52 1.91
C ILE A 225 14.20 -8.44 3.15
N ALA A 226 15.26 -9.21 3.37
CA ALA A 226 15.34 -10.12 4.52
C ALA A 226 15.32 -9.38 5.87
N LYS A 227 15.90 -8.19 5.96
CA LYS A 227 15.86 -7.35 7.17
C LYS A 227 14.44 -6.86 7.49
N VAL A 228 13.60 -6.64 6.46
CA VAL A 228 12.24 -6.13 6.61
C VAL A 228 11.24 -7.26 6.86
N TYR A 229 11.31 -8.33 6.08
CA TYR A 229 10.27 -9.36 6.02
C TYR A 229 10.61 -10.66 6.78
N SER A 230 11.76 -10.73 7.45
CA SER A 230 12.14 -11.92 8.22
C SER A 230 12.67 -11.56 9.60
N THR A 231 13.53 -12.39 10.19
CA THR A 231 14.02 -12.20 11.55
C THR A 231 15.16 -11.17 11.62
N ALA A 232 15.43 -10.60 12.80
CA ALA A 232 16.52 -9.64 13.02
C ALA A 232 17.92 -10.14 12.59
N LYS A 233 18.12 -11.46 12.47
CA LYS A 233 19.39 -12.08 12.04
C LYS A 233 19.39 -12.50 10.57
N SER A 234 18.26 -12.44 9.91
CA SER A 234 18.07 -12.95 8.55
C SER A 234 18.94 -12.25 7.51
N GLY A 235 19.11 -10.93 7.62
CA GLY A 235 19.98 -10.19 6.69
C GLY A 235 21.40 -10.75 6.62
N SER A 236 22.02 -11.05 7.76
CA SER A 236 23.38 -11.63 7.81
C SER A 236 23.41 -13.08 7.33
N PHE A 237 22.39 -13.88 7.67
CA PHE A 237 22.28 -15.26 7.26
C PHE A 237 22.08 -15.39 5.75
N VAL A 238 21.13 -14.65 5.18
CA VAL A 238 20.83 -14.62 3.74
C VAL A 238 22.06 -14.16 2.95
N ASN A 239 22.73 -13.09 3.41
CA ASN A 239 23.95 -12.59 2.77
C ASN A 239 25.05 -13.66 2.73
N GLY A 240 25.34 -14.30 3.86
CA GLY A 240 26.40 -15.33 3.94
C GLY A 240 26.10 -16.55 3.07
N THR A 241 24.85 -17.02 3.07
CA THR A 241 24.42 -18.18 2.29
C THR A 241 24.46 -17.89 0.78
N LEU A 242 23.89 -16.76 0.34
CA LEU A 242 23.88 -16.38 -1.08
C LEU A 242 25.29 -16.10 -1.62
N ASP A 243 26.15 -15.46 -0.83
CA ASP A 243 27.56 -15.22 -1.21
C ASP A 243 28.32 -16.54 -1.39
N GLY A 244 28.08 -17.51 -0.50
CA GLY A 244 28.61 -18.87 -0.62
C GLY A 244 28.18 -19.56 -1.92
N ILE A 245 26.87 -19.58 -2.19
CA ILE A 245 26.29 -20.17 -3.41
C ILE A 245 26.86 -19.50 -4.67
N VAL A 246 26.93 -18.18 -4.70
CA VAL A 246 27.47 -17.42 -5.84
C VAL A 246 28.94 -17.79 -6.11
N LYS A 247 29.76 -17.88 -5.07
CA LYS A 247 31.17 -18.30 -5.20
C LYS A 247 31.30 -19.70 -5.77
N GLU A 248 30.48 -20.63 -5.32
CA GLU A 248 30.45 -21.99 -5.80
C GLU A 248 30.03 -22.08 -7.27
N LEU A 249 28.93 -21.42 -7.64
CA LEU A 249 28.45 -21.36 -9.01
C LEU A 249 29.44 -20.72 -9.98
N LYS A 250 30.19 -19.69 -9.55
CA LYS A 250 31.27 -19.09 -10.33
C LYS A 250 32.44 -20.06 -10.52
N LYS A 251 32.84 -20.78 -9.47
CA LYS A 251 33.89 -21.79 -9.53
C LYS A 251 33.55 -22.94 -10.47
N GLU A 252 32.28 -23.34 -10.52
CA GLU A 252 31.77 -24.38 -11.41
C GLU A 252 31.51 -23.90 -12.84
N GLY A 253 31.69 -22.61 -13.13
CA GLY A 253 31.41 -22.03 -14.43
C GLY A 253 29.93 -21.91 -14.78
N LYS A 254 29.04 -22.09 -13.80
CA LYS A 254 27.56 -21.99 -13.96
C LYS A 254 27.08 -20.54 -13.87
N LEU A 255 27.88 -19.63 -13.35
CA LEU A 255 27.58 -18.22 -13.25
C LEU A 255 28.77 -17.38 -13.78
N SER A 256 28.55 -16.67 -14.91
CA SER A 256 29.59 -15.89 -15.59
C SER A 256 29.48 -14.38 -15.37
N LYS A 257 28.35 -13.90 -14.80
CA LYS A 257 28.14 -12.47 -14.55
C LYS A 257 28.84 -11.99 -13.26
N ASN A 258 29.20 -10.71 -13.23
CA ASN A 258 29.82 -10.04 -12.09
C ASN A 258 28.79 -9.55 -11.08
#